data_5519cc11cf56bfe0a51292d368fe6913
#
_entry.id   5519cc11cf56bfe0a51292d368fe6913
#
_cell.length_a   1.000
_cell.length_b   1.000
_cell.length_c   1.000
_cell.angle_alpha   90.00
_cell.angle_beta   90.00
_cell.angle_gamma   90.00
#
_symmetry.space_group_name_H-M   'P 1'
#
loop_
_entity.id
_entity.type
_entity.pdbx_description
1 polymer ?
#
loop_
_entity_poly.entity_id
_entity_poly.type
_entity_poly.pdbx_seq_one_letter_code
_entity_poly.pdbx_strand_id
1 'polypeptide(L)'
;MKTPTLVAVFSLLCATSSLAPAQDLGRPVGSTPYDKYFGRIREILAALGSNSPSMDLVNELVKTGRGFRYYMKDPYIPQTPQETDASHSGDCKAKSLWVAYKMDDHSVRFVVGRIKSVQGMSHAWLMWKGPPGWLILDATMYSRPLEMARLGPQEFTPLYSYTGSGKYVHGAGAPKKAESKYGDHA
;
A
#
# COMPACT_ATOMS: atom_id res chain seq x y z
N MET A 1 -62.22 -20.12 -37.12
CA MET A 1 -61.37 -20.18 -35.91
C MET A 1 -59.97 -19.65 -36.30
N LYS A 2 -59.58 -18.48 -35.81
CA LYS A 2 -58.23 -17.86 -36.11
C LYS A 2 -57.37 -18.07 -34.88
N THR A 3 -56.24 -18.79 -35.02
CA THR A 3 -55.23 -19.00 -33.99
C THR A 3 -54.34 -17.78 -33.90
N PRO A 4 -54.05 -17.21 -32.72
CA PRO A 4 -53.07 -16.16 -32.59
C PRO A 4 -51.64 -16.72 -32.50
N THR A 5 -50.76 -16.19 -33.33
CA THR A 5 -49.33 -16.45 -33.33
C THR A 5 -48.68 -15.65 -32.23
N LEU A 6 -48.10 -16.35 -31.23
CA LEU A 6 -47.34 -15.74 -30.15
C LEU A 6 -45.93 -15.42 -30.63
N VAL A 7 -45.58 -14.15 -30.75
CA VAL A 7 -44.24 -13.66 -31.06
C VAL A 7 -43.48 -13.53 -29.74
N ALA A 8 -42.51 -14.41 -29.47
CA ALA A 8 -41.64 -14.28 -28.33
C ALA A 8 -40.47 -13.31 -28.67
N VAL A 9 -40.50 -12.16 -27.99
CA VAL A 9 -39.39 -11.19 -28.07
C VAL A 9 -38.30 -11.61 -27.08
N PHE A 10 -37.20 -12.13 -27.59
CA PHE A 10 -36.01 -12.40 -26.82
C PHE A 10 -35.23 -11.10 -26.63
N SER A 11 -35.32 -10.48 -25.45
CA SER A 11 -34.46 -9.37 -25.04
C SER A 11 -33.08 -9.88 -24.68
N LEU A 12 -32.12 -9.66 -25.56
CA LEU A 12 -30.71 -9.94 -25.32
C LEU A 12 -30.15 -8.89 -24.33
N LEU A 13 -30.05 -9.23 -23.04
CA LEU A 13 -29.33 -8.40 -22.07
C LEU A 13 -27.82 -8.51 -22.38
N CYS A 14 -27.28 -7.49 -23.05
CA CYS A 14 -25.83 -7.29 -23.12
C CYS A 14 -25.32 -6.88 -21.73
N ALA A 15 -24.81 -7.83 -20.96
CA ALA A 15 -24.05 -7.55 -19.75
C ALA A 15 -22.73 -6.86 -20.18
N THR A 16 -22.67 -5.54 -20.09
CA THR A 16 -21.42 -4.78 -20.20
C THR A 16 -20.59 -5.09 -18.96
N SER A 17 -19.67 -6.04 -19.09
CA SER A 17 -18.64 -6.27 -18.08
C SER A 17 -17.76 -5.03 -18.02
N SER A 18 -18.00 -4.16 -17.03
CA SER A 18 -17.11 -3.06 -16.69
C SER A 18 -15.80 -3.67 -16.22
N LEU A 19 -14.78 -3.69 -17.10
CA LEU A 19 -13.42 -4.03 -16.71
C LEU A 19 -12.95 -2.98 -15.71
N ALA A 20 -12.84 -3.37 -14.45
CA ALA A 20 -12.18 -2.53 -13.45
C ALA A 20 -10.78 -2.14 -13.96
N PRO A 21 -10.36 -0.87 -13.81
CA PRO A 21 -9.04 -0.45 -14.26
C PRO A 21 -7.98 -1.36 -13.64
N ALA A 22 -7.04 -1.81 -14.47
CA ALA A 22 -5.94 -2.65 -14.02
C ALA A 22 -5.19 -1.92 -12.90
N GLN A 23 -5.06 -2.56 -11.75
CA GLN A 23 -4.36 -2.00 -10.61
C GLN A 23 -2.88 -1.85 -10.94
N ASP A 24 -2.32 -0.66 -10.74
CA ASP A 24 -0.90 -0.43 -10.93
C ASP A 24 -0.08 -1.11 -9.81
N LEU A 25 0.43 -2.28 -10.11
CA LEU A 25 1.31 -3.03 -9.21
C LEU A 25 2.79 -2.67 -9.42
N GLY A 26 3.08 -1.70 -10.27
CA GLY A 26 4.44 -1.28 -10.59
C GLY A 26 5.18 -2.25 -11.52
N ARG A 27 6.21 -1.74 -12.17
CA ARG A 27 7.16 -2.51 -13.00
C ARG A 27 8.51 -2.63 -12.30
N PRO A 28 9.20 -3.78 -12.39
CA PRO A 28 10.49 -3.97 -11.74
C PRO A 28 11.53 -2.95 -12.19
N VAL A 29 12.41 -2.51 -11.26
CA VAL A 29 13.55 -1.62 -11.55
C VAL A 29 14.78 -2.05 -10.75
N GLY A 30 15.97 -1.76 -11.28
CA GLY A 30 17.24 -2.07 -10.61
C GLY A 30 17.56 -1.09 -9.47
N SER A 31 17.12 0.18 -9.59
CA SER A 31 17.42 1.22 -8.60
C SER A 31 16.28 2.21 -8.44
N THR A 32 16.24 2.86 -7.29
CA THR A 32 15.31 3.94 -6.95
C THR A 32 16.04 5.08 -6.24
N PRO A 33 15.49 6.29 -6.22
CA PRO A 33 16.08 7.41 -5.50
C PRO A 33 16.20 7.18 -3.97
N TYR A 34 15.46 6.21 -3.43
CA TYR A 34 15.43 5.92 -2.00
C TYR A 34 16.41 4.82 -1.56
N ASP A 35 17.14 4.21 -2.48
CA ASP A 35 18.01 3.04 -2.18
C ASP A 35 18.98 3.30 -1.04
N LYS A 36 19.58 4.49 -0.99
CA LYS A 36 20.52 4.88 0.07
C LYS A 36 19.89 4.99 1.46
N TYR A 37 18.57 5.17 1.54
CA TYR A 37 17.82 5.34 2.79
C TYR A 37 17.08 4.07 3.22
N PHE A 38 16.84 3.13 2.28
CA PHE A 38 15.92 2.01 2.48
C PHE A 38 16.63 0.65 2.64
N GLY A 39 17.93 0.62 2.88
CA GLY A 39 18.63 -0.62 3.16
C GLY A 39 17.97 -1.42 4.28
N ARG A 40 17.81 -0.78 5.47
CA ARG A 40 17.19 -1.42 6.64
C ARG A 40 15.71 -1.81 6.41
N ILE A 41 14.96 -1.01 5.68
CA ILE A 41 13.56 -1.34 5.32
C ILE A 41 13.52 -2.63 4.51
N ARG A 42 14.39 -2.77 3.52
CA ARG A 42 14.47 -3.97 2.68
C ARG A 42 14.92 -5.20 3.45
N GLU A 43 15.83 -5.05 4.39
CA GLU A 43 16.24 -6.14 5.30
C GLU A 43 15.04 -6.63 6.13
N ILE A 44 14.25 -5.72 6.69
CA ILE A 44 13.03 -6.07 7.44
C ILE A 44 12.05 -6.80 6.53
N LEU A 45 11.79 -6.30 5.32
CA LEU A 45 10.88 -6.96 4.38
C LEU A 45 11.39 -8.33 3.91
N ALA A 46 12.71 -8.50 3.77
CA ALA A 46 13.32 -9.77 3.38
C ALA A 46 13.25 -10.83 4.49
N ALA A 47 13.14 -10.40 5.75
CA ALA A 47 13.03 -11.28 6.90
C ALA A 47 11.59 -11.72 7.21
N LEU A 48 10.59 -11.22 6.47
CA LEU A 48 9.19 -11.62 6.66
C LEU A 48 8.98 -13.07 6.22
N GLY A 49 8.16 -13.77 6.99
CA GLY A 49 7.72 -15.13 6.70
C GLY A 49 6.68 -15.20 5.59
N SER A 50 5.99 -16.32 5.51
CA SER A 50 4.96 -16.61 4.51
C SER A 50 3.59 -16.89 5.17
N ASN A 51 3.30 -16.22 6.27
CA ASN A 51 2.01 -16.33 6.92
C ASN A 51 0.90 -15.80 6.00
N SER A 52 -0.31 -16.30 6.22
CA SER A 52 -1.52 -15.83 5.55
C SER A 52 -2.46 -15.25 6.61
N PRO A 53 -2.26 -14.00 7.02
CA PRO A 53 -3.04 -13.40 8.10
C PRO A 53 -4.52 -13.30 7.72
N SER A 54 -5.40 -13.52 8.71
CA SER A 54 -6.83 -13.29 8.52
C SER A 54 -7.15 -11.81 8.37
N MET A 55 -8.28 -11.50 7.72
CA MET A 55 -8.74 -10.11 7.61
C MET A 55 -8.98 -9.46 8.98
N ASP A 56 -9.43 -10.22 9.97
CA ASP A 56 -9.64 -9.72 11.32
C ASP A 56 -8.33 -9.28 11.97
N LEU A 57 -7.27 -10.10 11.85
CA LEU A 57 -5.94 -9.72 12.33
C LEU A 57 -5.44 -8.46 11.61
N VAL A 58 -5.56 -8.38 10.29
CA VAL A 58 -5.10 -7.21 9.52
C VAL A 58 -5.89 -5.95 9.91
N ASN A 59 -7.20 -6.05 10.09
CA ASN A 59 -8.04 -4.96 10.59
C ASN A 59 -7.56 -4.47 11.97
N GLU A 60 -7.30 -5.39 12.89
CA GLU A 60 -6.82 -5.07 14.23
C GLU A 60 -5.44 -4.39 14.19
N LEU A 61 -4.51 -4.90 13.40
CA LEU A 61 -3.17 -4.32 13.25
C LEU A 61 -3.20 -2.90 12.70
N VAL A 62 -3.98 -2.66 11.64
CA VAL A 62 -4.13 -1.31 11.08
C VAL A 62 -4.76 -0.35 12.09
N LYS A 63 -5.79 -0.79 12.81
CA LYS A 63 -6.45 -0.01 13.87
C LYS A 63 -5.48 0.31 15.02
N THR A 64 -4.73 -0.68 15.49
CA THR A 64 -3.74 -0.52 16.56
C THR A 64 -2.64 0.45 16.15
N GLY A 65 -2.03 0.26 14.98
CA GLY A 65 -1.00 1.16 14.47
C GLY A 65 -1.50 2.58 14.23
N ARG A 66 -2.78 2.76 13.86
CA ARG A 66 -3.42 4.08 13.77
C ARG A 66 -3.47 4.79 15.13
N GLY A 67 -3.63 4.04 16.20
CA GLY A 67 -3.61 4.55 17.57
C GLY A 67 -2.23 4.98 18.08
N PHE A 68 -1.15 4.53 17.46
CA PHE A 68 0.19 4.93 17.85
C PHE A 68 0.42 6.43 17.60
N ARG A 69 1.17 7.09 18.48
CA ARG A 69 1.55 8.48 18.32
C ARG A 69 2.39 8.66 17.06
N TYR A 70 2.07 9.67 16.23
CA TYR A 70 2.94 10.03 15.13
C TYR A 70 4.20 10.71 15.66
N TYR A 71 5.36 10.17 15.31
CA TYR A 71 6.64 10.70 15.73
C TYR A 71 7.70 10.40 14.68
N MET A 72 8.42 11.42 14.26
CA MET A 72 9.57 11.31 13.35
C MET A 72 10.81 11.78 14.11
N LYS A 73 11.85 10.94 14.12
CA LYS A 73 13.14 11.28 14.75
C LYS A 73 13.85 12.39 13.96
N ASP A 74 14.54 13.26 14.66
CA ASP A 74 15.43 14.26 14.07
C ASP A 74 16.79 14.21 14.82
N PRO A 75 17.93 13.88 14.17
CA PRO A 75 18.02 13.46 12.76
C PRO A 75 17.26 12.18 12.48
N TYR A 76 16.82 12.03 11.22
CA TYR A 76 16.01 10.88 10.83
C TYR A 76 16.80 9.58 10.90
N ILE A 77 16.31 8.64 11.71
CA ILE A 77 16.79 7.26 11.81
C ILE A 77 15.59 6.33 11.62
N PRO A 78 15.64 5.40 10.63
CA PRO A 78 14.58 4.42 10.45
C PRO A 78 14.33 3.61 11.72
N GLN A 79 13.11 3.64 12.23
CA GLN A 79 12.70 2.91 13.42
C GLN A 79 12.39 1.46 13.07
N THR A 80 12.82 0.51 13.91
CA THR A 80 12.47 -0.91 13.73
C THR A 80 11.04 -1.18 14.16
N PRO A 81 10.44 -2.32 13.71
CA PRO A 81 9.15 -2.77 14.21
C PRO A 81 9.12 -2.95 15.73
N GLN A 82 10.20 -3.48 16.32
CA GLN A 82 10.31 -3.70 17.77
C GLN A 82 10.36 -2.37 18.55
N GLU A 83 11.11 -1.37 18.05
CA GLU A 83 11.14 -0.03 18.65
C GLU A 83 9.77 0.65 18.55
N THR A 84 9.07 0.46 17.42
CA THR A 84 7.72 0.99 17.19
C THR A 84 6.71 0.33 18.14
N ASP A 85 6.81 -0.99 18.31
CA ASP A 85 5.98 -1.77 19.24
C ASP A 85 6.18 -1.31 20.69
N ALA A 86 7.42 -1.21 21.13
CA ALA A 86 7.76 -0.82 22.50
C ALA A 86 7.36 0.63 22.84
N SER A 87 7.50 1.54 21.88
CA SER A 87 7.21 2.97 22.10
C SER A 87 5.78 3.39 21.79
N HIS A 88 5.01 2.54 21.12
CA HIS A 88 3.70 2.87 20.54
C HIS A 88 3.73 4.21 19.77
N SER A 89 4.83 4.44 19.05
CA SER A 89 5.03 5.66 18.28
C SER A 89 5.90 5.42 17.04
N GLY A 90 5.71 6.23 16.01
CA GLY A 90 6.51 6.17 14.78
C GLY A 90 5.92 7.03 13.67
N ASP A 91 6.73 7.28 12.64
CA ASP A 91 6.27 7.92 11.41
C ASP A 91 5.50 6.94 10.51
N CYS A 92 5.08 7.38 9.34
CA CYS A 92 4.35 6.53 8.40
C CYS A 92 5.14 5.27 8.00
N LYS A 93 6.47 5.36 7.87
CA LYS A 93 7.32 4.22 7.52
C LYS A 93 7.42 3.22 8.66
N ALA A 94 7.65 3.71 9.88
CA ALA A 94 7.75 2.89 11.07
C ALA A 94 6.44 2.12 11.34
N LYS A 95 5.30 2.80 11.27
CA LYS A 95 3.98 2.17 11.44
C LYS A 95 3.69 1.13 10.35
N SER A 96 4.02 1.43 9.09
CA SER A 96 3.87 0.46 8.00
C SER A 96 4.74 -0.78 8.20
N LEU A 97 6.00 -0.60 8.58
CA LEU A 97 6.91 -1.73 8.85
C LEU A 97 6.47 -2.55 10.06
N TRP A 98 5.91 -1.91 11.09
CA TRP A 98 5.34 -2.59 12.23
C TRP A 98 4.15 -3.48 11.83
N VAL A 99 3.23 -2.96 11.01
CA VAL A 99 2.11 -3.77 10.48
C VAL A 99 2.65 -4.95 9.66
N ALA A 100 3.59 -4.70 8.73
CA ALA A 100 4.19 -5.76 7.92
C ALA A 100 4.83 -6.86 8.77
N TYR A 101 5.60 -6.46 9.79
CA TYR A 101 6.26 -7.38 10.72
C TYR A 101 5.26 -8.22 11.53
N LYS A 102 4.19 -7.61 12.02
CA LYS A 102 3.14 -8.32 12.77
C LYS A 102 2.30 -9.25 11.86
N MET A 103 2.14 -8.92 10.59
CA MET A 103 1.51 -9.80 9.59
C MET A 103 2.40 -10.99 9.25
N ASP A 104 3.70 -10.79 9.25
CA ASP A 104 4.74 -11.77 8.88
C ASP A 104 4.45 -12.45 7.52
N ASP A 105 4.05 -11.63 6.54
CA ASP A 105 3.68 -12.05 5.19
C ASP A 105 4.55 -11.31 4.15
N HIS A 106 5.45 -12.07 3.48
CA HIS A 106 6.37 -11.52 2.48
C HIS A 106 5.67 -11.00 1.20
N SER A 107 4.35 -11.28 1.03
CA SER A 107 3.57 -10.77 -0.11
C SER A 107 3.24 -9.28 -0.01
N VAL A 108 3.45 -8.67 1.17
CA VAL A 108 3.26 -7.23 1.34
C VAL A 108 4.23 -6.44 0.47
N ARG A 109 3.78 -5.30 -0.01
CA ARG A 109 4.61 -4.29 -0.67
C ARG A 109 4.64 -3.03 0.17
N PHE A 110 5.83 -2.62 0.57
CA PHE A 110 6.04 -1.32 1.20
C PHE A 110 6.08 -0.24 0.11
N VAL A 111 5.21 0.73 0.19
CA VAL A 111 5.00 1.73 -0.86
C VAL A 111 5.41 3.11 -0.35
N VAL A 112 6.06 3.87 -1.22
CA VAL A 112 6.28 5.31 -1.06
C VAL A 112 5.59 6.03 -2.20
N GLY A 113 4.84 7.06 -1.87
CA GLY A 113 4.09 7.82 -2.84
C GLY A 113 3.49 9.07 -2.25
N ARG A 114 2.38 9.50 -2.82
CA ARG A 114 1.60 10.66 -2.39
C ARG A 114 0.18 10.23 -2.08
N ILE A 115 -0.45 10.89 -1.11
CA ILE A 115 -1.86 10.76 -0.83
C ILE A 115 -2.53 12.13 -0.91
N LYS A 116 -3.76 12.17 -1.37
CA LYS A 116 -4.51 13.42 -1.57
C LYS A 116 -4.66 14.22 -0.29
N SER A 117 -4.84 13.55 0.84
CA SER A 117 -5.06 14.17 2.15
C SER A 117 -3.81 14.87 2.74
N VAL A 118 -2.59 14.55 2.22
CA VAL A 118 -1.32 15.15 2.69
C VAL A 118 -0.58 15.71 1.49
N GLN A 119 -1.04 16.88 1.01
CA GLN A 119 -0.46 17.52 -0.17
C GLN A 119 1.00 17.94 0.06
N GLY A 120 1.85 17.71 -0.96
CA GLY A 120 3.24 18.14 -0.98
C GLY A 120 4.22 17.32 -0.12
N MET A 121 3.76 16.27 0.56
CA MET A 121 4.63 15.40 1.35
C MET A 121 4.65 13.97 0.79
N SER A 122 5.80 13.32 0.88
CA SER A 122 5.89 11.87 0.66
C SER A 122 5.23 11.14 1.82
N HIS A 123 4.55 10.05 1.50
CA HIS A 123 3.87 9.19 2.47
C HIS A 123 4.24 7.73 2.22
N ALA A 124 4.12 6.89 3.26
CA ALA A 124 4.38 5.46 3.15
C ALA A 124 3.20 4.66 3.71
N TRP A 125 2.91 3.55 3.02
CA TRP A 125 1.85 2.59 3.38
C TRP A 125 2.22 1.20 2.88
N LEU A 126 1.37 0.20 3.14
CA LEU A 126 1.50 -1.12 2.54
C LEU A 126 0.42 -1.35 1.48
N MET A 127 0.77 -2.15 0.48
CA MET A 127 -0.17 -2.85 -0.38
C MET A 127 -0.10 -4.34 -0.07
N TRP A 128 -1.27 -4.96 0.09
CA TRP A 128 -1.38 -6.38 0.39
C TRP A 128 -2.54 -7.02 -0.35
N LYS A 129 -2.36 -8.25 -0.83
CA LYS A 129 -3.40 -9.02 -1.53
C LYS A 129 -4.13 -9.91 -0.54
N GLY A 130 -5.22 -9.41 0.02
CA GLY A 130 -6.13 -10.18 0.87
C GLY A 130 -7.26 -10.87 0.10
N PRO A 131 -8.18 -11.54 0.82
CA PRO A 131 -9.33 -12.23 0.21
C PRO A 131 -10.20 -11.36 -0.70
N PRO A 132 -10.51 -10.09 -0.38
CA PRO A 132 -11.32 -9.24 -1.26
C PRO A 132 -10.51 -8.64 -2.44
N GLY A 133 -9.21 -8.91 -2.54
CA GLY A 133 -8.32 -8.34 -3.55
C GLY A 133 -7.21 -7.47 -2.97
N TRP A 134 -6.70 -6.51 -3.76
CA TRP A 134 -5.65 -5.62 -3.30
C TRP A 134 -6.18 -4.57 -2.31
N LEU A 135 -5.49 -4.47 -1.19
CA LEU A 135 -5.78 -3.56 -0.08
C LEU A 135 -4.64 -2.59 0.15
N ILE A 136 -4.98 -1.38 0.57
CA ILE A 136 -4.06 -0.40 1.16
C ILE A 136 -4.16 -0.52 2.69
N LEU A 137 -3.02 -0.70 3.34
CA LEU A 137 -2.91 -0.73 4.79
C LEU A 137 -2.11 0.51 5.21
N ASP A 138 -2.80 1.57 5.58
CA ASP A 138 -2.21 2.83 6.01
C ASP A 138 -2.56 3.11 7.48
N ALA A 139 -1.76 2.57 8.37
CA ALA A 139 -1.91 2.73 9.82
C ALA A 139 -1.56 4.15 10.33
N THR A 140 -1.25 5.09 9.45
CA THR A 140 -1.04 6.50 9.81
C THR A 140 -2.32 7.32 9.67
N MET A 141 -3.07 7.09 8.60
CA MET A 141 -4.24 7.91 8.26
C MET A 141 -5.55 7.21 8.54
N TYR A 142 -5.60 5.87 8.46
CA TYR A 142 -6.82 5.09 8.52
C TYR A 142 -6.76 4.04 9.63
N SER A 143 -7.93 3.70 10.18
CA SER A 143 -8.09 2.66 11.19
C SER A 143 -8.55 1.31 10.64
N ARG A 144 -8.57 1.19 9.31
CA ARG A 144 -8.97 -0.03 8.60
C ARG A 144 -8.29 -0.13 7.24
N PRO A 145 -8.10 -1.32 6.68
CA PRO A 145 -7.72 -1.53 5.29
C PRO A 145 -8.70 -0.88 4.32
N LEU A 146 -8.20 -0.41 3.19
CA LEU A 146 -9.00 0.18 2.12
C LEU A 146 -8.88 -0.70 0.86
N GLU A 147 -10.02 -1.05 0.25
CA GLU A 147 -10.04 -1.78 -1.00
C GLU A 147 -9.56 -0.88 -2.15
N MET A 148 -8.46 -1.21 -2.80
CA MET A 148 -7.92 -0.40 -3.90
C MET A 148 -8.92 -0.18 -5.04
N ALA A 149 -9.75 -1.17 -5.31
CA ALA A 149 -10.78 -1.09 -6.36
C ALA A 149 -11.87 -0.03 -6.10
N ARG A 150 -12.00 0.42 -4.85
CA ARG A 150 -13.01 1.41 -4.43
C ARG A 150 -12.44 2.82 -4.25
N LEU A 151 -11.13 2.98 -4.39
CA LEU A 151 -10.48 4.27 -4.22
C LEU A 151 -10.65 5.12 -5.47
N GLY A 152 -10.86 6.41 -5.26
CA GLY A 152 -10.88 7.38 -6.32
C GLY A 152 -9.47 7.57 -6.94
N PRO A 153 -9.41 8.04 -8.19
CA PRO A 153 -8.14 8.35 -8.81
C PRO A 153 -7.39 9.40 -7.96
N GLN A 154 -6.10 9.19 -7.78
CA GLN A 154 -5.19 10.05 -7.01
C GLN A 154 -5.38 10.08 -5.47
N GLU A 155 -6.32 9.31 -4.90
CA GLU A 155 -6.36 9.19 -3.43
C GLU A 155 -5.04 8.65 -2.88
N PHE A 156 -4.52 7.61 -3.52
CA PHE A 156 -3.18 7.06 -3.30
C PHE A 156 -2.46 6.99 -4.64
N THR A 157 -1.35 7.69 -4.75
CA THR A 157 -0.50 7.71 -5.93
C THR A 157 0.84 7.07 -5.58
N PRO A 158 1.02 5.75 -5.81
CA PRO A 158 2.29 5.09 -5.58
C PRO A 158 3.35 5.62 -6.54
N LEU A 159 4.57 5.84 -6.05
CA LEU A 159 5.72 6.20 -6.86
C LEU A 159 6.70 5.04 -6.96
N TYR A 160 7.03 4.45 -5.83
CA TYR A 160 7.90 3.28 -5.73
C TYR A 160 7.35 2.31 -4.70
N SER A 161 7.58 1.02 -4.93
CA SER A 161 7.30 0.00 -3.92
C SER A 161 8.44 -1.02 -3.81
N TYR A 162 8.48 -1.70 -2.67
CA TYR A 162 9.54 -2.61 -2.28
C TYR A 162 8.95 -3.87 -1.70
N THR A 163 9.58 -5.00 -2.05
CA THR A 163 9.46 -6.27 -1.35
C THR A 163 10.82 -6.65 -0.79
N GLY A 164 10.94 -7.76 -0.11
CA GLY A 164 12.25 -8.26 0.34
C GLY A 164 13.24 -8.43 -0.80
N SER A 165 12.79 -8.87 -1.98
CA SER A 165 13.62 -9.19 -3.14
C SER A 165 13.56 -8.18 -4.29
N GLY A 166 12.55 -7.31 -4.33
CA GLY A 166 12.25 -6.49 -5.50
C GLY A 166 12.02 -5.01 -5.21
N LYS A 167 12.23 -4.21 -6.25
CA LYS A 167 11.92 -2.77 -6.30
C LYS A 167 11.08 -2.50 -7.52
N TYR A 168 10.10 -1.62 -7.39
CA TYR A 168 9.14 -1.34 -8.45
C TYR A 168 8.89 0.15 -8.58
N VAL A 169 8.71 0.63 -9.81
CA VAL A 169 8.27 1.99 -10.13
C VAL A 169 6.83 1.94 -10.62
N HIS A 170 6.02 2.89 -10.20
CA HIS A 170 4.60 3.01 -10.54
C HIS A 170 4.34 4.19 -11.49
N GLY A 171 3.21 4.11 -12.23
CA GLY A 171 2.80 5.14 -13.19
C GLY A 171 3.68 5.23 -14.44
N ALA A 172 3.41 6.21 -15.29
CA ALA A 172 4.13 6.46 -16.54
C ALA A 172 5.57 6.98 -16.33
N GLY A 173 5.96 7.21 -15.12
CA GLY A 173 7.29 7.67 -14.70
C GLY A 173 7.20 8.36 -13.35
N ALA A 174 7.79 7.73 -12.33
CA ALA A 174 8.07 8.46 -11.12
C ALA A 174 9.03 9.62 -11.45
N PRO A 175 8.96 10.75 -10.73
CA PRO A 175 9.84 11.90 -10.99
C PRO A 175 11.30 11.44 -11.01
N LYS A 176 12.06 11.88 -12.02
CA LYS A 176 13.48 11.53 -12.19
C LYS A 176 14.36 11.91 -11.00
N LYS A 177 13.91 12.80 -10.16
CA LYS A 177 14.57 13.23 -8.92
C LYS A 177 13.56 13.14 -7.78
N ALA A 178 13.84 12.29 -6.79
CA ALA A 178 13.13 12.39 -5.53
C ALA A 178 13.46 13.79 -4.97
N GLU A 179 12.46 14.64 -4.83
CA GLU A 179 12.58 15.83 -3.99
C GLU A 179 12.72 15.34 -2.56
N SER A 180 13.95 15.10 -2.17
CA SER A 180 14.31 14.71 -0.81
C SER A 180 14.22 15.95 0.07
N LYS A 181 13.07 16.18 0.70
CA LYS A 181 13.03 17.01 1.91
C LYS A 181 13.77 16.35 3.09
N TYR A 182 14.31 15.17 2.88
CA TYR A 182 15.03 14.38 3.92
C TYR A 182 16.55 14.36 3.70
N GLY A 183 17.11 15.17 2.79
CA GLY A 183 18.48 15.01 2.31
C GLY A 183 19.51 16.03 2.72
N ASP A 184 19.15 17.13 3.34
CA ASP A 184 20.10 18.23 3.61
C ASP A 184 20.50 18.39 5.09
N HIS A 185 20.25 17.38 5.91
CA HIS A 185 20.71 17.32 7.30
C HIS A 185 21.48 16.02 7.53
N ALA A 186 22.64 15.87 6.85
CA ALA A 186 23.69 14.92 7.19
C ALA A 186 24.97 15.68 7.44
#